data_e724853b4752339eede5ae603400d616
#
_entry.id   e724853b4752339eede5ae603400d616
#
_cell.length_a   1.000
_cell.length_b   1.000
_cell.length_c   1.000
_cell.angle_alpha   90.00
_cell.angle_beta   90.00
_cell.angle_gamma   90.00
#
_symmetry.space_group_name_H-M   'P 1'
#
loop_
_entity.id
_entity.type
_entity.pdbx_description
1 polymer ?
#
loop_
_entity_poly.entity_id
_entity_poly.type
_entity_poly.pdbx_seq_one_letter_code
_entity_poly.pdbx_strand_id
1 'polypeptide(L)'
;MKVLEVKNNLVKTDFAADDLVTLGGFLVIQDSKTPFVSQVMNIKENDTSSIAISKLLFTFDKSGVLKNYNGTVPAVNCEVSILNPDELLEILPYETPLTLGKLTQQNSILTLDRKILQNNFLICSDKHLQEKALISNIVKQLAENSAKTIIVDLDGYFEADNKIKFPKDFKLPLNYDTIEYLYERELDDIDATSKAIIQDILIELQEYSKVAEGKFIPFNSFIDIIDMQYKETKVPQLILLKNKLLKYKESKIFAQTINEAESLSKVLNENANIVLDLSEADCELMQEQILE
;
A
#
# COMPACT_ATOMS: atom_id res chain seq x y z
N MET A 1 -17.01 38.97 -5.05
CA MET A 1 -16.03 38.51 -4.05
C MET A 1 -14.68 39.17 -4.31
N LYS A 2 -13.95 39.53 -3.25
CA LYS A 2 -12.61 40.14 -3.36
C LYS A 2 -11.66 39.60 -2.32
N VAL A 3 -10.38 39.57 -2.63
CA VAL A 3 -9.31 39.24 -1.68
C VAL A 3 -9.17 40.36 -0.65
N LEU A 4 -9.33 40.02 0.63
CA LEU A 4 -9.17 40.94 1.76
C LEU A 4 -7.76 40.91 2.36
N GLU A 5 -7.21 39.69 2.54
CA GLU A 5 -5.92 39.46 3.20
C GLU A 5 -5.28 38.21 2.62
N VAL A 6 -3.97 38.23 2.51
CA VAL A 6 -3.17 37.01 2.20
C VAL A 6 -2.12 36.84 3.25
N LYS A 7 -2.06 35.61 3.82
CA LYS A 7 -1.06 35.24 4.82
C LYS A 7 -0.52 33.85 4.50
N ASN A 8 0.75 33.77 4.12
CA ASN A 8 1.38 32.56 3.60
C ASN A 8 0.63 32.06 2.36
N ASN A 9 0.08 30.83 2.41
CA ASN A 9 -0.74 30.25 1.34
C ASN A 9 -2.25 30.31 1.62
N LEU A 10 -2.67 31.09 2.61
CA LEU A 10 -4.08 31.29 2.97
C LEU A 10 -4.56 32.65 2.48
N VAL A 11 -5.75 32.67 1.93
CA VAL A 11 -6.41 33.87 1.41
C VAL A 11 -7.74 34.04 2.13
N LYS A 12 -8.02 35.25 2.61
CA LYS A 12 -9.34 35.64 3.10
C LYS A 12 -10.06 36.40 1.98
N THR A 13 -11.26 35.98 1.69
CA THR A 13 -12.12 36.53 0.63
C THR A 13 -13.47 36.91 1.22
N ASP A 14 -13.97 38.10 0.92
CA ASP A 14 -15.35 38.45 1.22
C ASP A 14 -16.33 37.80 0.24
N PHE A 15 -17.52 37.49 0.71
CA PHE A 15 -18.61 37.04 -0.15
C PHE A 15 -19.96 37.44 0.40
N ALA A 16 -20.93 37.59 -0.51
CA ALA A 16 -22.30 37.92 -0.14
C ALA A 16 -23.10 36.66 0.20
N ALA A 17 -24.21 36.78 0.91
CA ALA A 17 -25.06 35.67 1.27
C ALA A 17 -25.60 34.88 0.04
N ASP A 18 -25.74 35.55 -1.10
CA ASP A 18 -26.20 34.94 -2.35
C ASP A 18 -25.08 34.21 -3.11
N ASP A 19 -23.81 34.38 -2.70
CA ASP A 19 -22.70 33.61 -3.27
C ASP A 19 -22.69 32.19 -2.71
N LEU A 20 -22.77 31.20 -3.58
CA LEU A 20 -22.81 29.76 -3.20
C LEU A 20 -21.40 29.23 -2.80
N VAL A 21 -20.75 29.88 -1.84
CA VAL A 21 -19.47 29.44 -1.32
C VAL A 21 -19.67 28.31 -0.32
N THR A 22 -19.04 27.17 -0.54
CA THR A 22 -19.13 25.97 0.30
C THR A 22 -17.77 25.54 0.83
N LEU A 23 -17.74 24.88 1.97
CA LEU A 23 -16.52 24.24 2.48
C LEU A 23 -16.05 23.17 1.48
N GLY A 24 -14.74 23.17 1.20
CA GLY A 24 -14.16 22.28 0.19
C GLY A 24 -14.35 22.77 -1.26
N GLY A 25 -15.17 23.82 -1.49
CA GLY A 25 -15.36 24.42 -2.81
C GLY A 25 -14.10 25.12 -3.32
N PHE A 26 -14.03 25.34 -4.63
CA PHE A 26 -12.89 25.97 -5.28
C PHE A 26 -13.20 27.39 -5.70
N LEU A 27 -12.18 28.25 -5.59
CA LEU A 27 -12.25 29.66 -5.99
C LEU A 27 -11.12 29.96 -6.97
N VAL A 28 -11.41 30.76 -7.99
CA VAL A 28 -10.42 31.38 -8.87
C VAL A 28 -10.20 32.83 -8.43
N ILE A 29 -8.95 33.19 -8.20
CA ILE A 29 -8.52 34.54 -7.88
C ILE A 29 -7.87 35.12 -9.13
N GLN A 30 -8.46 36.19 -9.68
CA GLN A 30 -8.00 36.87 -10.91
C GLN A 30 -6.96 37.91 -10.54
N ASP A 31 -5.69 37.51 -10.53
CA ASP A 31 -4.58 38.47 -10.39
C ASP A 31 -4.07 38.89 -11.77
N SER A 32 -3.68 40.13 -11.92
CA SER A 32 -3.21 40.71 -13.20
C SER A 32 -1.97 40.02 -13.77
N LYS A 33 -1.19 39.34 -12.92
CA LYS A 33 0.03 38.65 -13.32
C LYS A 33 -0.23 37.15 -13.55
N THR A 34 -0.99 36.53 -12.68
CA THR A 34 -1.17 35.08 -12.68
C THR A 34 -2.46 34.73 -11.93
N PRO A 35 -3.43 34.07 -12.54
CA PRO A 35 -4.59 33.57 -11.80
C PRO A 35 -4.17 32.44 -10.82
N PHE A 36 -4.94 32.33 -9.73
CA PHE A 36 -4.75 31.32 -8.73
C PHE A 36 -6.01 30.51 -8.54
N VAL A 37 -5.83 29.23 -8.18
CA VAL A 37 -6.92 28.37 -7.70
C VAL A 37 -6.70 28.09 -6.22
N SER A 38 -7.73 28.28 -5.42
CA SER A 38 -7.73 28.02 -3.99
C SER A 38 -8.92 27.17 -3.58
N GLN A 39 -8.78 26.44 -2.47
CA GLN A 39 -9.85 25.63 -1.87
C GLN A 39 -10.30 26.23 -0.55
N VAL A 40 -11.61 26.36 -0.36
CA VAL A 40 -12.21 26.88 0.85
C VAL A 40 -12.02 25.89 2.00
N MET A 41 -11.28 26.33 3.03
CA MET A 41 -10.96 25.53 4.23
C MET A 41 -11.85 25.87 5.42
N ASN A 42 -12.36 27.11 5.47
CA ASN A 42 -13.20 27.59 6.56
C ASN A 42 -14.07 28.76 6.09
N ILE A 43 -15.24 28.86 6.66
CA ILE A 43 -16.17 29.96 6.45
C ILE A 43 -16.48 30.59 7.82
N LYS A 44 -16.40 31.93 7.89
CA LYS A 44 -16.81 32.72 9.06
C LYS A 44 -17.93 33.65 8.63
N GLU A 45 -19.05 33.55 9.32
CA GLU A 45 -20.19 34.45 9.14
C GLU A 45 -20.14 35.54 10.21
N ASN A 46 -20.29 36.77 9.80
CA ASN A 46 -20.50 37.94 10.63
C ASN A 46 -21.84 38.56 10.25
N ASP A 47 -22.39 39.41 11.13
CA ASP A 47 -23.72 40.03 10.93
C ASP A 47 -23.86 40.83 9.61
N THR A 48 -22.75 41.26 9.01
CA THR A 48 -22.76 42.13 7.83
C THR A 48 -22.05 41.55 6.61
N SER A 49 -21.24 40.51 6.76
CA SER A 49 -20.49 39.89 5.65
C SER A 49 -20.00 38.52 6.02
N SER A 50 -19.85 37.66 5.04
CA SER A 50 -19.25 36.34 5.20
C SER A 50 -17.81 36.35 4.66
N ILE A 51 -16.93 35.62 5.31
CA ILE A 51 -15.51 35.51 4.97
C ILE A 51 -15.16 34.05 4.72
N ALA A 52 -14.69 33.75 3.53
CA ALA A 52 -14.07 32.45 3.23
C ALA A 52 -12.55 32.53 3.49
N ILE A 53 -12.01 31.52 4.15
CA ILE A 53 -10.57 31.27 4.27
C ILE A 53 -10.24 30.12 3.35
N SER A 54 -9.48 30.39 2.29
CA SER A 54 -9.10 29.39 1.29
C SER A 54 -7.59 29.20 1.24
N LYS A 55 -7.16 28.00 0.85
CA LYS A 55 -5.75 27.65 0.66
C LYS A 55 -5.40 27.65 -0.82
N LEU A 56 -4.33 28.35 -1.20
CA LEU A 56 -3.81 28.34 -2.56
C LEU A 56 -3.28 26.94 -2.90
N LEU A 57 -3.78 26.38 -4.01
CA LEU A 57 -3.42 25.05 -4.48
C LEU A 57 -2.64 25.10 -5.79
N PHE A 58 -3.09 25.94 -6.73
CA PHE A 58 -2.54 26.00 -8.07
C PHE A 58 -2.36 27.45 -8.54
N THR A 59 -1.48 27.61 -9.54
CA THR A 59 -1.31 28.83 -10.33
C THR A 59 -1.35 28.46 -11.80
N PHE A 60 -1.63 29.45 -12.67
CA PHE A 60 -1.47 29.25 -14.10
C PHE A 60 -0.13 29.83 -14.54
N ASP A 61 0.55 29.17 -15.45
CA ASP A 61 1.73 29.73 -16.09
C ASP A 61 1.31 30.75 -17.21
N LYS A 62 2.30 31.38 -17.86
CA LYS A 62 2.04 32.34 -18.93
C LYS A 62 1.33 31.78 -20.17
N SER A 63 1.35 30.45 -20.32
CA SER A 63 0.67 29.72 -21.39
C SER A 63 -0.74 29.28 -21.00
N GLY A 64 -1.20 29.58 -19.77
CA GLY A 64 -2.49 29.15 -19.25
C GLY A 64 -2.53 27.73 -18.74
N VAL A 65 -1.37 27.09 -18.55
CA VAL A 65 -1.29 25.71 -18.01
C VAL A 65 -1.28 25.74 -16.49
N LEU A 66 -2.11 24.90 -15.89
CA LEU A 66 -2.20 24.76 -14.45
C LEU A 66 -0.92 24.14 -13.87
N LYS A 67 -0.36 24.77 -12.83
CA LYS A 67 0.84 24.36 -12.11
C LYS A 67 0.56 24.33 -10.62
N ASN A 68 1.27 23.51 -9.89
CA ASN A 68 1.22 23.55 -8.43
C ASN A 68 1.60 24.93 -7.91
N TYR A 69 1.00 25.31 -6.78
CA TYR A 69 1.32 26.57 -6.10
C TYR A 69 2.83 26.69 -5.83
N ASN A 70 3.40 27.79 -6.28
CA ASN A 70 4.85 28.03 -6.30
C ASN A 70 5.34 29.04 -5.23
N GLY A 71 4.47 29.43 -4.28
CA GLY A 71 4.81 30.39 -3.22
C GLY A 71 4.51 31.86 -3.57
N THR A 72 4.10 32.17 -4.82
CA THR A 72 3.63 33.51 -5.15
C THR A 72 2.25 33.76 -4.52
N VAL A 73 1.95 35.05 -4.23
CA VAL A 73 0.69 35.41 -3.59
C VAL A 73 -0.09 36.40 -4.44
N PRO A 74 -1.44 36.31 -4.49
CA PRO A 74 -2.28 37.28 -5.17
C PRO A 74 -2.26 38.60 -4.44
N ALA A 75 -2.52 39.69 -5.20
CA ALA A 75 -2.68 41.01 -4.63
C ALA A 75 -4.01 41.11 -3.85
N VAL A 76 -4.04 42.03 -2.86
CA VAL A 76 -5.27 42.39 -2.16
C VAL A 76 -6.20 43.11 -3.15
N ASN A 77 -7.51 42.97 -2.96
CA ASN A 77 -8.58 43.47 -3.85
C ASN A 77 -8.69 42.78 -5.22
N CYS A 78 -7.95 41.71 -5.49
CA CYS A 78 -8.21 40.89 -6.69
C CYS A 78 -9.64 40.35 -6.67
N GLU A 79 -10.24 40.26 -7.86
CA GLU A 79 -11.54 39.63 -8.04
C GLU A 79 -11.46 38.12 -7.81
N VAL A 80 -12.52 37.59 -7.22
CA VAL A 80 -12.63 36.15 -6.92
C VAL A 80 -13.95 35.64 -7.47
N SER A 81 -13.92 34.48 -8.11
CA SER A 81 -15.10 33.79 -8.60
C SER A 81 -15.12 32.36 -8.13
N ILE A 82 -16.29 31.74 -8.06
CA ILE A 82 -16.43 30.30 -7.75
C ILE A 82 -15.99 29.53 -9.00
N LEU A 83 -15.16 28.53 -8.77
CA LEU A 83 -14.74 27.58 -9.80
C LEU A 83 -15.58 26.30 -9.69
N ASN A 84 -16.20 25.92 -10.79
CA ASN A 84 -16.88 24.64 -10.86
C ASN A 84 -15.84 23.51 -10.76
N PRO A 85 -16.02 22.53 -9.86
CA PRO A 85 -15.12 21.37 -9.77
C PRO A 85 -14.94 20.60 -11.06
N ASP A 86 -15.96 20.49 -11.91
CA ASP A 86 -15.83 19.82 -13.21
C ASP A 86 -14.83 20.57 -14.11
N GLU A 87 -14.89 21.91 -14.15
CA GLU A 87 -13.94 22.73 -14.90
C GLU A 87 -12.50 22.55 -14.37
N LEU A 88 -12.33 22.47 -13.03
CA LEU A 88 -11.03 22.23 -12.44
C LEU A 88 -10.51 20.83 -12.82
N LEU A 89 -11.34 19.81 -12.73
CA LEU A 89 -10.97 18.43 -13.04
C LEU A 89 -10.60 18.25 -14.53
N GLU A 90 -11.27 18.98 -15.43
CA GLU A 90 -10.95 18.95 -16.86
C GLU A 90 -9.58 19.56 -17.20
N ILE A 91 -9.14 20.58 -16.45
CA ILE A 91 -7.85 21.26 -16.69
C ILE A 91 -6.68 20.63 -15.93
N LEU A 92 -6.92 19.68 -15.03
CA LEU A 92 -5.85 18.95 -14.36
C LEU A 92 -5.13 18.04 -15.37
N PRO A 93 -3.78 18.04 -15.38
CA PRO A 93 -3.03 17.21 -16.32
C PRO A 93 -3.02 15.75 -15.83
N TYR A 94 -3.85 14.91 -16.39
CA TYR A 94 -3.81 13.47 -16.17
C TYR A 94 -3.12 12.79 -17.35
N GLU A 95 -2.10 11.99 -17.08
CA GLU A 95 -1.51 11.09 -18.09
C GLU A 95 -2.29 9.79 -18.19
N THR A 96 -2.68 9.24 -17.03
CA THR A 96 -3.46 8.01 -16.94
C THR A 96 -4.52 8.18 -15.84
N PRO A 97 -5.74 8.59 -16.20
CA PRO A 97 -6.77 8.88 -15.22
C PRO A 97 -7.29 7.62 -14.54
N LEU A 98 -7.48 7.70 -13.22
CA LEU A 98 -8.15 6.71 -12.38
C LEU A 98 -9.37 7.35 -11.75
N THR A 99 -10.54 6.84 -12.03
CA THR A 99 -11.80 7.29 -11.43
C THR A 99 -11.99 6.65 -10.07
N LEU A 100 -12.02 7.46 -9.00
CA LEU A 100 -12.22 6.97 -7.64
C LEU A 100 -13.70 6.89 -7.25
N GLY A 101 -14.52 7.80 -7.77
CA GLY A 101 -15.92 7.90 -7.42
C GLY A 101 -16.49 9.28 -7.76
N LYS A 102 -17.47 9.73 -6.98
CA LYS A 102 -18.10 11.05 -7.14
C LYS A 102 -17.98 11.89 -5.88
N LEU A 103 -17.75 13.17 -6.04
CA LEU A 103 -17.80 14.13 -4.96
C LEU A 103 -19.26 14.26 -4.45
N THR A 104 -19.48 14.04 -3.15
CA THR A 104 -20.82 13.94 -2.57
C THR A 104 -21.64 15.21 -2.69
N GLN A 105 -20.99 16.39 -2.62
CA GLN A 105 -21.71 17.66 -2.64
C GLN A 105 -22.02 18.17 -4.07
N GLN A 106 -21.19 17.80 -5.04
CA GLN A 106 -21.21 18.36 -6.39
C GLN A 106 -21.50 17.33 -7.48
N ASN A 107 -21.58 16.04 -7.10
CA ASN A 107 -21.77 14.90 -8.01
C ASN A 107 -20.73 14.79 -9.15
N SER A 108 -19.65 15.58 -9.07
CA SER A 108 -18.54 15.59 -10.02
C SER A 108 -17.71 14.33 -9.89
N ILE A 109 -17.19 13.80 -10.99
CA ILE A 109 -16.37 12.59 -10.99
C ILE A 109 -14.98 12.92 -10.46
N LEU A 110 -14.59 12.31 -9.35
CA LEU A 110 -13.24 12.42 -8.79
C LEU A 110 -12.28 11.52 -9.56
N THR A 111 -11.35 12.13 -10.26
CA THR A 111 -10.29 11.45 -11.00
C THR A 111 -8.93 11.82 -10.40
N LEU A 112 -8.04 10.85 -10.30
CA LEU A 112 -6.63 11.04 -9.93
C LEU A 112 -5.73 10.52 -11.05
N ASP A 113 -4.51 11.03 -11.12
CA ASP A 113 -3.50 10.44 -12.00
C ASP A 113 -2.94 9.15 -11.39
N ARG A 114 -2.78 8.11 -12.22
CA ARG A 114 -2.18 6.84 -11.82
C ARG A 114 -0.81 6.99 -11.15
N LYS A 115 -0.06 8.05 -11.48
CA LYS A 115 1.23 8.35 -10.84
C LYS A 115 1.16 8.42 -9.31
N ILE A 116 0.00 8.72 -8.73
CA ILE A 116 -0.17 8.73 -7.28
C ILE A 116 0.11 7.36 -6.66
N LEU A 117 -0.16 6.27 -7.41
CA LEU A 117 0.06 4.89 -6.99
C LEU A 117 1.53 4.49 -6.97
N GLN A 118 2.44 5.32 -7.48
CA GLN A 118 3.89 5.13 -7.34
C GLN A 118 4.40 5.46 -5.93
N ASN A 119 3.58 6.15 -5.14
CA ASN A 119 3.86 6.46 -3.75
C ASN A 119 3.02 5.58 -2.83
N ASN A 120 3.52 5.34 -1.61
CA ASN A 120 2.74 4.67 -0.60
C ASN A 120 1.56 5.56 -0.17
N PHE A 121 0.37 5.00 -0.11
CA PHE A 121 -0.80 5.67 0.42
C PHE A 121 -1.63 4.70 1.25
N LEU A 122 -2.33 5.24 2.23
CA LEU A 122 -3.15 4.48 3.15
C LEU A 122 -4.64 4.79 2.89
N ILE A 123 -5.43 3.76 2.74
CA ILE A 123 -6.88 3.85 2.70
C ILE A 123 -7.40 3.40 4.07
N CYS A 124 -8.11 4.29 4.76
CA CYS A 124 -8.73 3.99 6.04
C CYS A 124 -10.25 4.19 5.94
N SER A 125 -11.00 3.24 6.44
CA SER A 125 -12.46 3.32 6.51
C SER A 125 -12.97 2.67 7.81
N ASP A 126 -14.11 3.10 8.29
CA ASP A 126 -14.85 2.45 9.37
C ASP A 126 -15.72 1.29 8.86
N LYS A 127 -15.77 1.09 7.54
CA LYS A 127 -16.60 0.08 6.87
C LYS A 127 -15.81 -0.67 5.81
N HIS A 128 -15.43 -1.90 6.10
CA HIS A 128 -14.68 -2.79 5.20
C HIS A 128 -15.26 -2.91 3.78
N LEU A 129 -16.58 -2.84 3.60
CA LEU A 129 -17.20 -2.89 2.28
C LEU A 129 -16.86 -1.70 1.38
N GLN A 130 -16.64 -0.52 1.96
CA GLN A 130 -16.28 0.68 1.20
C GLN A 130 -14.82 0.62 0.73
N GLU A 131 -13.91 0.16 1.59
CA GLU A 131 -12.51 -0.07 1.23
C GLU A 131 -12.41 -1.07 0.08
N LYS A 132 -13.06 -2.22 0.23
CA LYS A 132 -13.09 -3.27 -0.80
C LYS A 132 -13.59 -2.73 -2.15
N ALA A 133 -14.68 -1.97 -2.16
CA ALA A 133 -15.24 -1.39 -3.38
C ALA A 133 -14.27 -0.43 -4.05
N LEU A 134 -13.59 0.44 -3.27
CA LEU A 134 -12.61 1.40 -3.79
C LEU A 134 -11.39 0.67 -4.36
N ILE A 135 -10.81 -0.26 -3.61
CA ILE A 135 -9.62 -1.03 -4.04
C ILE A 135 -9.96 -1.84 -5.29
N SER A 136 -11.10 -2.54 -5.31
CA SER A 136 -11.55 -3.32 -6.46
C SER A 136 -11.73 -2.46 -7.72
N ASN A 137 -12.27 -1.25 -7.57
CA ASN A 137 -12.41 -0.30 -8.67
C ASN A 137 -11.05 0.16 -9.22
N ILE A 138 -10.10 0.48 -8.33
CA ILE A 138 -8.73 0.86 -8.72
C ILE A 138 -8.06 -0.30 -9.47
N VAL A 139 -8.09 -1.51 -8.90
CA VAL A 139 -7.46 -2.70 -9.50
C VAL A 139 -8.04 -3.02 -10.88
N LYS A 140 -9.36 -2.92 -11.04
CA LYS A 140 -10.02 -3.11 -12.32
C LYS A 140 -9.50 -2.14 -13.38
N GLN A 141 -9.44 -0.85 -13.05
CA GLN A 141 -8.94 0.18 -13.97
C GLN A 141 -7.43 -0.01 -14.28
N LEU A 142 -6.63 -0.46 -13.33
CA LEU A 142 -5.23 -0.81 -13.55
C LEU A 142 -5.09 -1.99 -14.51
N ALA A 143 -5.93 -3.01 -14.37
CA ALA A 143 -5.97 -4.16 -15.26
C ALA A 143 -6.34 -3.76 -16.70
N GLU A 144 -7.35 -2.91 -16.86
CA GLU A 144 -7.76 -2.35 -18.17
C GLU A 144 -6.62 -1.58 -18.84
N ASN A 145 -5.73 -0.97 -18.05
CA ASN A 145 -4.53 -0.26 -18.51
C ASN A 145 -3.27 -1.15 -18.55
N SER A 146 -3.43 -2.48 -18.57
CA SER A 146 -2.34 -3.47 -18.64
C SER A 146 -1.29 -3.32 -17.53
N ALA A 147 -1.65 -2.80 -16.37
CA ALA A 147 -0.77 -2.75 -15.22
C ALA A 147 -0.82 -4.06 -14.45
N LYS A 148 0.35 -4.56 -14.05
CA LYS A 148 0.45 -5.71 -13.16
C LYS A 148 0.14 -5.29 -11.73
N THR A 149 -0.78 -6.01 -11.08
CA THR A 149 -1.15 -5.77 -9.67
C THR A 149 -1.11 -7.06 -8.86
N ILE A 150 -0.65 -6.94 -7.63
CA ILE A 150 -0.66 -8.03 -6.65
C ILE A 150 -1.40 -7.50 -5.42
N ILE A 151 -2.49 -8.16 -5.05
CA ILE A 151 -3.21 -7.90 -3.81
C ILE A 151 -2.81 -8.99 -2.82
N VAL A 152 -2.30 -8.59 -1.67
CA VAL A 152 -2.10 -9.49 -0.53
C VAL A 152 -3.34 -9.38 0.36
N ASP A 153 -4.16 -10.40 0.37
CA ASP A 153 -5.44 -10.45 1.07
C ASP A 153 -5.29 -11.29 2.35
N LEU A 154 -5.16 -10.61 3.49
CA LEU A 154 -4.95 -11.26 4.79
C LEU A 154 -6.25 -11.82 5.37
N ASP A 155 -7.39 -11.28 4.98
CA ASP A 155 -8.69 -11.60 5.54
C ASP A 155 -9.58 -12.43 4.60
N GLY A 156 -9.13 -12.69 3.38
CA GLY A 156 -9.87 -13.47 2.38
C GLY A 156 -11.04 -12.72 1.73
N TYR A 157 -11.08 -11.38 1.83
CA TYR A 157 -12.21 -10.56 1.38
C TYR A 157 -12.30 -10.36 -0.13
N PHE A 158 -11.19 -10.47 -0.86
CA PHE A 158 -11.19 -10.22 -2.29
C PHE A 158 -11.60 -11.45 -3.08
N GLU A 159 -12.54 -11.27 -4.01
CA GLU A 159 -12.92 -12.29 -4.98
C GLU A 159 -12.32 -11.94 -6.34
N ALA A 160 -11.62 -12.89 -6.95
CA ALA A 160 -11.04 -12.74 -8.28
C ALA A 160 -10.90 -14.10 -8.94
N ASP A 161 -10.95 -14.14 -10.27
CA ASP A 161 -10.74 -15.37 -11.06
C ASP A 161 -9.31 -15.92 -10.85
N ASN A 162 -8.33 -15.04 -10.59
CA ASN A 162 -6.93 -15.36 -10.33
C ASN A 162 -6.60 -15.31 -8.83
N LYS A 163 -7.51 -15.78 -7.98
CA LYS A 163 -7.29 -15.90 -6.55
C LYS A 163 -6.49 -17.17 -6.25
N ILE A 164 -5.38 -16.99 -5.56
CA ILE A 164 -4.40 -18.04 -5.24
C ILE A 164 -4.32 -18.15 -3.72
N LYS A 165 -4.64 -19.32 -3.20
CA LYS A 165 -4.74 -19.57 -1.76
C LYS A 165 -3.48 -20.23 -1.22
N PHE A 166 -2.96 -19.66 -0.16
CA PHE A 166 -1.92 -20.29 0.64
C PHE A 166 -2.56 -21.16 1.75
N PRO A 167 -1.97 -22.29 2.09
CA PRO A 167 -0.83 -22.99 1.48
C PRO A 167 -1.23 -23.98 0.38
N LYS A 168 -2.46 -23.90 -0.10
CA LYS A 168 -3.04 -24.87 -1.04
C LYS A 168 -2.40 -24.80 -2.42
N ASP A 169 -2.34 -23.58 -2.99
CA ASP A 169 -1.95 -23.37 -4.38
C ASP A 169 -0.46 -22.99 -4.52
N PHE A 170 0.18 -22.55 -3.44
CA PHE A 170 1.62 -22.34 -3.37
C PHE A 170 2.16 -22.60 -1.98
N LYS A 171 3.47 -22.81 -1.87
CA LYS A 171 4.17 -23.07 -0.62
C LYS A 171 5.42 -22.22 -0.51
N LEU A 172 5.87 -21.99 0.72
CA LEU A 172 7.10 -21.25 0.96
C LEU A 172 8.32 -22.14 0.73
N PRO A 173 9.35 -21.66 0.03
CA PRO A 173 10.62 -22.34 -0.02
C PRO A 173 11.30 -22.27 1.37
N LEU A 174 11.83 -23.36 1.83
CA LEU A 174 12.71 -23.38 2.97
C LEU A 174 14.15 -23.20 2.48
N ASN A 175 14.76 -22.07 2.80
CA ASN A 175 16.14 -21.73 2.51
C ASN A 175 16.87 -21.37 3.82
N TYR A 176 18.14 -20.97 3.72
CA TYR A 176 18.93 -20.60 4.90
C TYR A 176 18.26 -19.45 5.69
N ASP A 177 17.86 -18.38 5.02
CA ASP A 177 17.29 -17.18 5.66
C ASP A 177 15.98 -17.51 6.37
N THR A 178 15.11 -18.31 5.73
CA THR A 178 13.86 -18.82 6.33
C THR A 178 14.12 -19.68 7.57
N ILE A 179 15.18 -20.51 7.54
CA ILE A 179 15.54 -21.35 8.68
C ILE A 179 16.08 -20.51 9.83
N GLU A 180 16.93 -19.51 9.54
CA GLU A 180 17.46 -18.58 10.53
C GLU A 180 16.32 -17.79 11.21
N TYR A 181 15.36 -17.30 10.44
CA TYR A 181 14.17 -16.64 10.95
C TYR A 181 13.32 -17.55 11.85
N LEU A 182 13.03 -18.79 11.40
CA LEU A 182 12.31 -19.77 12.21
C LEU A 182 13.05 -20.09 13.52
N TYR A 183 14.36 -20.15 13.45
CA TYR A 183 15.21 -20.36 14.59
C TYR A 183 15.13 -19.22 15.61
N GLU A 184 15.28 -17.98 15.18
CA GLU A 184 15.19 -16.81 16.05
C GLU A 184 13.82 -16.71 16.74
N ARG A 185 12.75 -16.94 15.99
CA ARG A 185 11.39 -16.85 16.50
C ARG A 185 11.00 -17.97 17.46
N GLU A 186 11.36 -19.21 17.16
CA GLU A 186 10.92 -20.38 17.95
C GLU A 186 11.81 -20.62 19.16
N LEU A 187 12.96 -19.96 19.26
CA LEU A 187 14.00 -20.29 20.22
C LEU A 187 14.51 -19.12 21.07
N ASP A 188 13.65 -18.16 21.36
CA ASP A 188 14.01 -16.98 22.18
C ASP A 188 14.64 -17.30 23.53
N ASP A 189 14.36 -18.49 24.12
CA ASP A 189 14.79 -18.90 25.46
C ASP A 189 15.94 -19.93 25.47
N ILE A 190 16.73 -20.02 24.39
CA ILE A 190 17.79 -21.04 24.30
C ILE A 190 19.11 -20.58 24.92
N ASP A 191 19.77 -21.53 25.64
CA ASP A 191 21.11 -21.33 26.16
C ASP A 191 22.19 -21.20 25.07
N ALA A 192 23.31 -20.56 25.40
CA ALA A 192 24.39 -20.28 24.45
C ALA A 192 25.00 -21.51 23.79
N THR A 193 25.03 -22.67 24.50
CA THR A 193 25.60 -23.93 23.98
C THR A 193 24.71 -24.49 22.87
N SER A 194 23.39 -24.47 23.10
CA SER A 194 22.41 -24.93 22.13
C SER A 194 22.36 -24.01 20.91
N LYS A 195 22.49 -22.70 21.12
CA LYS A 195 22.64 -21.74 20.00
C LYS A 195 23.83 -22.06 19.11
N ALA A 196 24.98 -22.36 19.70
CA ALA A 196 26.18 -22.72 18.92
C ALA A 196 25.97 -23.97 18.06
N ILE A 197 25.36 -25.02 18.62
CA ILE A 197 25.09 -26.26 17.86
C ILE A 197 24.11 -26.00 16.69
N ILE A 198 23.09 -25.20 16.93
CA ILE A 198 22.13 -24.88 15.86
C ILE A 198 22.78 -24.00 14.80
N GLN A 199 23.65 -23.08 15.17
CA GLN A 199 24.43 -22.31 14.20
C GLN A 199 25.33 -23.22 13.35
N ASP A 200 25.96 -24.24 13.93
CA ASP A 200 26.74 -25.21 13.16
C ASP A 200 25.85 -25.95 12.15
N ILE A 201 24.65 -26.38 12.55
CA ILE A 201 23.66 -26.99 11.65
C ILE A 201 23.27 -26.03 10.52
N LEU A 202 23.04 -24.76 10.82
CA LEU A 202 22.70 -23.74 9.81
C LEU A 202 23.85 -23.51 8.83
N ILE A 203 25.10 -23.52 9.31
CA ILE A 203 26.30 -23.41 8.45
C ILE A 203 26.39 -24.62 7.51
N GLU A 204 26.21 -25.85 8.02
CA GLU A 204 26.20 -27.06 7.19
C GLU A 204 25.08 -27.02 6.13
N LEU A 205 23.89 -26.56 6.51
CA LEU A 205 22.78 -26.40 5.59
C LEU A 205 23.01 -25.31 4.55
N GLN A 206 23.69 -24.22 4.92
CA GLN A 206 24.09 -23.17 3.98
C GLN A 206 25.09 -23.71 2.95
N GLU A 207 26.07 -24.51 3.38
CA GLU A 207 27.02 -25.16 2.47
C GLU A 207 26.32 -26.16 1.55
N TYR A 208 25.42 -26.98 2.09
CA TYR A 208 24.59 -27.89 1.30
C TYR A 208 23.74 -27.13 0.26
N SER A 209 23.12 -26.04 0.65
CA SER A 209 22.33 -25.24 -0.25
C SER A 209 23.17 -24.57 -1.34
N LYS A 210 24.40 -24.17 -1.07
CA LYS A 210 25.33 -23.65 -2.10
C LYS A 210 25.70 -24.72 -3.13
N VAL A 211 25.90 -25.96 -2.71
CA VAL A 211 26.20 -27.09 -3.60
C VAL A 211 24.97 -27.49 -4.44
N ALA A 212 23.78 -27.40 -3.87
CA ALA A 212 22.49 -27.70 -4.53
C ALA A 212 21.92 -26.52 -5.32
N GLU A 213 22.75 -25.55 -5.76
CA GLU A 213 22.34 -24.29 -6.38
C GLU A 213 21.47 -23.38 -5.48
N GLY A 214 21.54 -23.55 -4.18
CA GLY A 214 21.21 -22.56 -3.16
C GLY A 214 19.76 -22.20 -2.91
N LYS A 215 18.82 -22.89 -3.54
CA LYS A 215 17.45 -22.34 -3.59
C LYS A 215 16.41 -23.00 -2.69
N PHE A 216 16.67 -24.20 -2.18
CA PHE A 216 15.61 -24.96 -1.53
C PHE A 216 16.11 -26.14 -0.72
N ILE A 217 15.58 -26.30 0.50
CA ILE A 217 15.76 -27.48 1.37
C ILE A 217 14.39 -28.10 1.62
N PRO A 218 14.16 -29.40 1.30
CA PRO A 218 12.91 -30.06 1.64
C PRO A 218 12.67 -30.02 3.16
N PHE A 219 11.49 -29.56 3.58
CA PHE A 219 11.20 -29.40 5.01
C PHE A 219 11.38 -30.70 5.82
N ASN A 220 10.98 -31.85 5.26
CA ASN A 220 11.20 -33.12 5.92
C ASN A 220 12.68 -33.43 6.10
N SER A 221 13.52 -33.13 5.11
CA SER A 221 14.98 -33.32 5.22
C SER A 221 15.58 -32.45 6.34
N PHE A 222 15.08 -31.24 6.51
CA PHE A 222 15.50 -30.38 7.62
C PHE A 222 15.13 -30.96 8.98
N ILE A 223 13.93 -31.50 9.14
CA ILE A 223 13.51 -32.20 10.36
C ILE A 223 14.37 -33.42 10.64
N ASP A 224 14.72 -34.17 9.58
CA ASP A 224 15.58 -35.39 9.72
C ASP A 224 17.00 -35.02 10.15
N ILE A 225 17.55 -33.89 9.67
CA ILE A 225 18.86 -33.39 10.09
C ILE A 225 18.85 -33.02 11.57
N ILE A 226 17.83 -32.32 12.05
CA ILE A 226 17.67 -32.01 13.48
C ILE A 226 17.62 -33.29 14.32
N ASP A 227 16.91 -34.30 13.85
CA ASP A 227 16.81 -35.59 14.54
C ASP A 227 18.14 -36.35 14.59
N MET A 228 18.91 -36.31 13.51
CA MET A 228 20.25 -36.85 13.43
C MET A 228 21.19 -36.17 14.43
N GLN A 229 21.24 -34.84 14.40
CA GLN A 229 22.08 -34.05 15.31
C GLN A 229 21.69 -34.26 16.77
N TYR A 230 20.40 -34.41 17.07
CA TYR A 230 19.98 -34.79 18.42
C TYR A 230 20.50 -36.17 18.85
N LYS A 231 20.50 -37.18 17.97
CA LYS A 231 21.01 -38.50 18.27
C LYS A 231 22.51 -38.50 18.57
N GLU A 232 23.26 -37.63 17.91
CA GLU A 232 24.70 -37.48 18.07
C GLU A 232 25.05 -36.65 19.32
N THR A 233 24.45 -35.48 19.48
CA THR A 233 24.83 -34.51 20.52
C THR A 233 24.08 -34.67 21.83
N LYS A 234 22.88 -35.28 21.81
CA LYS A 234 21.95 -35.42 22.95
C LYS A 234 21.50 -34.06 23.54
N VAL A 235 21.58 -32.95 22.79
CA VAL A 235 21.14 -31.67 23.24
C VAL A 235 19.61 -31.57 23.27
N PRO A 236 18.97 -31.43 24.46
CA PRO A 236 17.50 -31.52 24.59
C PRO A 236 16.75 -30.46 23.78
N GLN A 237 17.34 -29.30 23.57
CA GLN A 237 16.74 -28.17 22.84
C GLN A 237 16.48 -28.50 21.38
N LEU A 238 17.24 -29.42 20.77
CA LEU A 238 16.99 -29.90 19.41
C LEU A 238 15.66 -30.65 19.29
N ILE A 239 15.27 -31.40 20.33
CA ILE A 239 13.94 -32.02 20.38
C ILE A 239 12.85 -30.97 20.53
N LEU A 240 13.07 -29.95 21.37
CA LEU A 240 12.11 -28.87 21.53
C LEU A 240 11.91 -28.10 20.21
N LEU A 241 13.01 -27.80 19.52
CA LEU A 241 12.95 -27.19 18.19
C LEU A 241 12.16 -28.06 17.21
N LYS A 242 12.54 -29.36 17.12
CA LYS A 242 11.81 -30.31 16.26
C LYS A 242 10.31 -30.32 16.55
N ASN A 243 9.93 -30.41 17.83
CA ASN A 243 8.52 -30.46 18.22
C ASN A 243 7.78 -29.16 17.85
N LYS A 244 8.41 -28.01 18.01
CA LYS A 244 7.85 -26.74 17.58
C LYS A 244 7.68 -26.66 16.06
N LEU A 245 8.65 -27.16 15.31
CA LEU A 245 8.60 -27.17 13.84
C LEU A 245 7.60 -28.19 13.28
N LEU A 246 7.25 -29.25 14.01
CA LEU A 246 6.27 -30.24 13.55
C LEU A 246 4.88 -29.65 13.27
N LYS A 247 4.50 -28.55 13.94
CA LYS A 247 3.27 -27.80 13.62
C LYS A 247 3.23 -27.33 12.16
N TYR A 248 4.37 -26.93 11.62
CA TYR A 248 4.48 -26.48 10.22
C TYR A 248 4.42 -27.66 9.23
N LYS A 249 4.77 -28.86 9.66
CA LYS A 249 4.58 -30.09 8.87
C LYS A 249 3.10 -30.41 8.68
N GLU A 250 2.31 -30.24 9.73
CA GLU A 250 0.86 -30.47 9.69
C GLU A 250 0.14 -29.43 8.84
N SER A 251 0.52 -28.19 8.94
CA SER A 251 -0.06 -27.08 8.15
C SER A 251 0.37 -27.09 6.68
N LYS A 252 1.42 -27.86 6.30
CA LYS A 252 1.93 -28.03 4.93
C LYS A 252 2.33 -26.70 4.24
N ILE A 253 2.80 -25.72 5.02
CA ILE A 253 3.17 -24.41 4.49
C ILE A 253 4.49 -24.41 3.73
N PHE A 254 5.42 -25.31 4.07
CA PHE A 254 6.72 -25.41 3.41
C PHE A 254 6.75 -26.43 2.28
N ALA A 255 7.47 -26.09 1.23
CA ALA A 255 7.67 -26.93 0.08
C ALA A 255 8.44 -28.23 0.40
N GLN A 256 8.06 -29.32 -0.23
CA GLN A 256 8.75 -30.61 -0.17
C GLN A 256 9.48 -30.96 -1.47
N THR A 257 9.12 -30.27 -2.56
CA THR A 257 9.69 -30.45 -3.89
C THR A 257 10.06 -29.11 -4.48
N ILE A 258 10.98 -29.10 -5.44
CA ILE A 258 11.40 -27.89 -6.17
C ILE A 258 10.22 -27.22 -6.89
N ASN A 259 9.32 -28.00 -7.44
CA ASN A 259 8.13 -27.46 -8.11
C ASN A 259 7.21 -26.71 -7.15
N GLU A 260 7.09 -27.17 -5.91
CA GLU A 260 6.34 -26.47 -4.87
C GLU A 260 7.07 -25.20 -4.41
N ALA A 261 8.40 -25.24 -4.32
CA ALA A 261 9.21 -24.08 -3.93
C ALA A 261 9.17 -22.96 -4.97
N GLU A 262 9.09 -23.30 -6.25
CA GLU A 262 9.00 -22.33 -7.35
C GLU A 262 7.56 -21.92 -7.68
N SER A 263 6.56 -22.49 -7.02
CA SER A 263 5.14 -22.29 -7.33
C SER A 263 4.71 -20.83 -7.28
N LEU A 264 5.12 -20.08 -6.25
CA LEU A 264 4.79 -18.66 -6.12
C LEU A 264 5.42 -17.83 -7.23
N SER A 265 6.72 -18.00 -7.49
CA SER A 265 7.43 -17.28 -8.56
C SER A 265 6.82 -17.53 -9.92
N LYS A 266 6.42 -18.77 -10.21
CA LYS A 266 5.77 -19.14 -11.45
C LYS A 266 4.43 -18.43 -11.59
N VAL A 267 3.59 -18.48 -10.57
CA VAL A 267 2.29 -17.81 -10.55
C VAL A 267 2.44 -16.30 -10.73
N LEU A 268 3.38 -15.68 -10.02
CA LEU A 268 3.65 -14.24 -10.11
C LEU A 268 4.10 -13.83 -11.51
N ASN A 269 4.81 -14.69 -12.23
CA ASN A 269 5.30 -14.39 -13.57
C ASN A 269 4.24 -14.62 -14.66
N GLU A 270 3.38 -15.61 -14.51
CA GLU A 270 2.40 -15.99 -15.51
C GLU A 270 1.13 -15.11 -15.50
N ASN A 271 0.86 -14.41 -14.41
CA ASN A 271 -0.38 -13.64 -14.25
C ASN A 271 -0.13 -12.14 -14.10
N ALA A 272 -0.99 -11.33 -14.74
CA ALA A 272 -0.91 -9.87 -14.65
C ALA A 272 -1.54 -9.31 -13.38
N ASN A 273 -2.66 -9.89 -12.93
CA ASN A 273 -3.40 -9.45 -11.74
C ASN A 273 -3.66 -10.66 -10.86
N ILE A 274 -3.22 -10.60 -9.62
CA ILE A 274 -3.23 -11.73 -8.70
C ILE A 274 -3.79 -11.27 -7.37
N VAL A 275 -4.63 -12.11 -6.76
CA VAL A 275 -5.01 -12.02 -5.35
C VAL A 275 -4.35 -13.18 -4.62
N LEU A 276 -3.39 -12.88 -3.75
CA LEU A 276 -2.79 -13.85 -2.84
C LEU A 276 -3.63 -13.89 -1.56
N ASP A 277 -4.43 -14.92 -1.42
CA ASP A 277 -5.25 -15.15 -0.23
C ASP A 277 -4.43 -15.84 0.86
N LEU A 278 -4.15 -15.11 1.90
CA LEU A 278 -3.38 -15.55 3.06
C LEU A 278 -4.25 -15.75 4.30
N SER A 279 -5.57 -15.76 4.16
CA SER A 279 -6.51 -15.83 5.29
C SER A 279 -6.42 -17.13 6.11
N GLU A 280 -5.92 -18.22 5.51
CA GLU A 280 -5.67 -19.49 6.20
C GLU A 280 -4.24 -19.60 6.78
N ALA A 281 -3.44 -18.54 6.65
CA ALA A 281 -2.08 -18.52 7.13
C ALA A 281 -2.01 -18.05 8.59
N ASP A 282 -1.10 -18.65 9.35
CA ASP A 282 -0.70 -18.12 10.65
C ASP A 282 0.07 -16.81 10.40
N CYS A 283 -0.68 -15.69 10.51
CA CYS A 283 -0.34 -14.39 9.94
C CYS A 283 1.07 -13.87 10.25
N GLU A 284 1.59 -14.13 11.43
CA GLU A 284 2.86 -13.53 11.84
C GLU A 284 4.08 -14.09 11.07
N LEU A 285 4.09 -15.40 10.79
CA LEU A 285 5.23 -16.03 10.09
C LEU A 285 5.31 -15.59 8.62
N MET A 286 4.19 -15.21 8.05
CA MET A 286 4.08 -15.02 6.60
C MET A 286 4.14 -13.57 6.18
N GLN A 287 3.72 -12.65 7.05
CA GLN A 287 3.76 -11.22 6.73
C GLN A 287 5.18 -10.74 6.47
N GLU A 288 6.15 -11.24 7.20
CA GLU A 288 7.55 -10.87 7.01
C GLU A 288 8.18 -11.58 5.81
N GLN A 289 7.91 -12.86 5.58
CA GLN A 289 8.57 -13.65 4.53
C GLN A 289 7.99 -13.51 3.11
N ILE A 290 6.74 -13.08 2.97
CA ILE A 290 6.14 -12.82 1.64
C ILE A 290 6.39 -11.38 1.20
N LEU A 291 6.62 -10.47 2.16
CA LEU A 291 6.85 -9.05 1.89
C LEU A 291 8.34 -8.70 1.66
N GLU A 292 9.27 -9.56 2.06
CA GLU A 292 10.69 -9.49 1.70
C GLU A 292 10.96 -10.17 0.34
#